data_129a7270ae359b69f1d3b0310a1cc1dc
#
_entry.id   129a7270ae359b69f1d3b0310a1cc1dc
#
_cell.length_a   1.000
_cell.length_b   1.000
_cell.length_c   1.000
_cell.angle_alpha   90.00
_cell.angle_beta   90.00
_cell.angle_gamma   90.00
#
_symmetry.space_group_name_H-M   'P 1'
#
loop_
_entity.id
_entity.type
_entity.pdbx_description
1 polymer ?
#
loop_
_entity_poly.entity_id
_entity_poly.type
_entity_poly.pdbx_seq_one_letter_code
_entity_poly.pdbx_strand_id
1 'polypeptide(L)'
;APVLSPMQAHAVLLRKRYPGATIVYVSPCISKKEETTRFESVGADYDITFTELEDWMHEAGVAVNPNVPADEPLLSRGYTITNGVLHSMSLDSGRDYLFLDGLDDSIQTLKSVVNGELRNCFIEIAACHGNCVGGLAFRQKHTNLLESRRRVIKSAGGGKNFDIQEPVDMRRVLVDKKHPTDLPPESVINGILRKMGKFSPADELNCGLCGY
;
A
#
# COMPACT_ATOMS: atom_id res chain seq x y z
N ALA A 1 1.72 11.67 -6.73
CA ALA A 1 2.20 11.91 -8.09
C ALA A 1 1.04 11.76 -9.07
N PRO A 2 0.96 12.55 -10.16
CA PRO A 2 -0.12 12.47 -11.15
C PRO A 2 0.13 11.29 -12.11
N VAL A 3 0.36 10.12 -11.54
CA VAL A 3 0.61 8.87 -12.28
C VAL A 3 -0.30 7.76 -11.78
N LEU A 4 -0.60 6.81 -12.65
CA LEU A 4 -1.35 5.62 -12.29
C LEU A 4 -0.63 4.83 -11.21
N SER A 5 -1.37 4.22 -10.30
CA SER A 5 -0.81 3.23 -9.39
C SER A 5 -0.45 1.94 -10.15
N PRO A 6 0.42 1.09 -9.62
CA PRO A 6 0.75 -0.21 -10.23
C PRO A 6 -0.50 -1.06 -10.53
N MET A 7 -1.51 -1.04 -9.63
CA MET A 7 -2.79 -1.71 -9.85
C MET A 7 -3.49 -1.16 -11.09
N GLN A 8 -3.62 0.17 -11.21
CA GLN A 8 -4.29 0.80 -12.34
C GLN A 8 -3.57 0.55 -13.65
N ALA A 9 -2.24 0.70 -13.68
CA ALA A 9 -1.42 0.42 -14.86
C ALA A 9 -1.59 -1.03 -15.33
N HIS A 10 -1.57 -1.98 -14.40
CA HIS A 10 -1.78 -3.39 -14.72
C HIS A 10 -3.21 -3.67 -15.20
N ALA A 11 -4.22 -3.06 -14.59
CA ALA A 11 -5.61 -3.18 -15.04
C ALA A 11 -5.79 -2.69 -16.48
N VAL A 12 -5.14 -1.59 -16.86
CA VAL A 12 -5.14 -1.10 -18.26
C VAL A 12 -4.58 -2.15 -19.23
N LEU A 13 -3.47 -2.78 -18.87
CA LEU A 13 -2.88 -3.86 -19.68
C LEU A 13 -3.81 -5.07 -19.79
N LEU A 14 -4.38 -5.50 -18.66
CA LEU A 14 -5.29 -6.64 -18.62
C LEU A 14 -6.55 -6.41 -19.46
N ARG A 15 -7.12 -5.18 -19.44
CA ARG A 15 -8.28 -4.84 -20.26
C ARG A 15 -8.00 -4.93 -21.76
N LYS A 16 -6.78 -4.56 -22.18
CA LYS A 16 -6.36 -4.72 -23.58
C LYS A 16 -6.23 -6.19 -23.95
N ARG A 17 -5.63 -6.97 -23.06
CA ARG A 17 -5.33 -8.40 -23.32
C ARG A 17 -6.55 -9.30 -23.22
N TYR A 18 -7.48 -8.94 -22.34
CA TYR A 18 -8.70 -9.70 -22.05
C TYR A 18 -9.93 -8.78 -22.09
N PRO A 19 -10.38 -8.37 -23.29
CA PRO A 19 -11.56 -7.50 -23.41
C PRO A 19 -12.79 -8.14 -22.79
N GLY A 20 -13.51 -7.40 -21.95
CA GLY A 20 -14.71 -7.88 -21.28
C GLY A 20 -14.50 -8.73 -20.01
N ALA A 21 -13.25 -9.02 -19.64
CA ALA A 21 -12.98 -9.71 -18.39
C ALA A 21 -13.20 -8.81 -17.18
N THR A 22 -13.75 -9.37 -16.12
CA THR A 22 -13.81 -8.72 -14.80
C THR A 22 -12.43 -8.80 -14.13
N ILE A 23 -11.92 -7.66 -13.72
CA ILE A 23 -10.62 -7.54 -13.06
C ILE A 23 -10.82 -7.42 -11.56
N VAL A 24 -10.35 -8.41 -10.82
CA VAL A 24 -10.37 -8.41 -9.35
C VAL A 24 -8.95 -8.22 -8.84
N TYR A 25 -8.75 -7.21 -8.02
CA TYR A 25 -7.47 -6.95 -7.36
C TYR A 25 -7.50 -7.51 -5.95
N VAL A 26 -6.53 -8.36 -5.62
CA VAL A 26 -6.38 -8.93 -4.27
C VAL A 26 -5.20 -8.25 -3.59
N SER A 27 -5.44 -7.60 -2.46
CA SER A 27 -4.43 -6.81 -1.78
C SER A 27 -4.57 -6.81 -0.25
N PRO A 28 -3.50 -6.51 0.49
CA PRO A 28 -3.58 -6.26 1.93
C PRO A 28 -3.97 -4.81 2.25
N CYS A 29 -4.44 -4.02 1.31
CA CYS A 29 -4.53 -2.57 1.42
C CYS A 29 -5.97 -2.06 1.37
N ILE A 30 -6.46 -1.52 2.48
CA ILE A 30 -7.81 -0.93 2.55
C ILE A 30 -7.96 0.28 1.62
N SER A 31 -6.89 1.09 1.45
CA SER A 31 -6.92 2.26 0.56
C SER A 31 -7.14 1.90 -0.90
N LYS A 32 -6.87 0.65 -1.30
CA LYS A 32 -7.12 0.18 -2.67
C LYS A 32 -8.61 0.04 -2.96
N LYS A 33 -9.42 -0.26 -1.96
CA LYS A 33 -10.89 -0.27 -2.10
C LYS A 33 -11.41 1.11 -2.51
N GLU A 34 -10.91 2.18 -1.88
CA GLU A 34 -11.27 3.54 -2.29
C GLU A 34 -10.74 3.87 -3.68
N GLU A 35 -9.52 3.46 -4.00
CA GLU A 35 -8.93 3.73 -5.30
C GLU A 35 -9.73 3.06 -6.43
N THR A 36 -10.21 1.85 -6.24
CA THR A 36 -11.07 1.13 -7.18
C THR A 36 -12.38 1.88 -7.39
N THR A 37 -13.07 2.29 -6.32
CA THR A 37 -14.32 3.03 -6.39
C THR A 37 -14.15 4.43 -6.99
N ARG A 38 -13.05 5.11 -6.66
CA ARG A 38 -12.79 6.50 -7.06
C ARG A 38 -12.41 6.64 -8.52
N PHE A 39 -11.85 5.60 -9.12
CA PHE A 39 -11.28 5.61 -10.47
C PHE A 39 -11.78 4.43 -11.31
N GLU A 40 -13.08 4.19 -11.27
CA GLU A 40 -13.78 3.05 -11.89
C GLU A 40 -13.40 2.80 -13.36
N SER A 41 -13.06 3.86 -14.12
CA SER A 41 -12.72 3.72 -15.54
C SER A 41 -11.29 3.22 -15.81
N VAL A 42 -10.40 3.23 -14.81
CA VAL A 42 -8.97 2.95 -15.00
C VAL A 42 -8.48 1.80 -14.10
N GLY A 43 -9.14 1.55 -12.97
CA GLY A 43 -8.73 0.55 -12.00
C GLY A 43 -9.24 -0.86 -12.27
N ALA A 44 -9.09 -1.73 -11.28
CA ALA A 44 -9.78 -2.99 -11.20
C ALA A 44 -11.29 -2.76 -10.97
N ASP A 45 -12.12 -3.73 -11.31
CA ASP A 45 -13.56 -3.66 -11.08
C ASP A 45 -13.90 -3.89 -9.60
N TYR A 46 -13.12 -4.73 -8.95
CA TYR A 46 -13.26 -5.05 -7.52
C TYR A 46 -11.91 -5.09 -6.84
N ASP A 47 -11.88 -4.73 -5.55
CA ASP A 47 -10.74 -4.93 -4.65
C ASP A 47 -11.20 -5.75 -3.45
N ILE A 48 -10.50 -6.84 -3.18
CA ILE A 48 -10.74 -7.69 -2.01
C ILE A 48 -9.45 -7.88 -1.22
N THR A 49 -9.55 -7.92 0.09
CA THR A 49 -8.43 -8.21 0.97
C THR A 49 -8.12 -9.72 0.99
N PHE A 50 -6.94 -10.09 1.47
CA PHE A 50 -6.59 -11.50 1.66
C PHE A 50 -7.56 -12.21 2.61
N THR A 51 -8.05 -11.50 3.64
CA THR A 51 -9.03 -12.06 4.57
C THR A 51 -10.37 -12.35 3.87
N GLU A 52 -10.87 -11.39 3.10
CA GLU A 52 -12.11 -11.57 2.32
C GLU A 52 -11.97 -12.70 1.29
N LEU A 53 -10.79 -12.84 0.68
CA LEU A 53 -10.53 -13.96 -0.23
C LEU A 53 -10.53 -15.30 0.52
N GLU A 54 -9.87 -15.38 1.67
CA GLU A 54 -9.88 -16.60 2.49
C GLU A 54 -11.28 -17.00 2.94
N ASP A 55 -12.08 -16.02 3.40
CA ASP A 55 -13.46 -16.25 3.81
C ASP A 55 -14.31 -16.76 2.63
N TRP A 56 -14.17 -16.13 1.47
CA TRP A 56 -14.86 -16.56 0.25
C TRP A 56 -14.44 -17.97 -0.20
N MET A 57 -13.16 -18.30 -0.16
CA MET A 57 -12.67 -19.65 -0.49
C MET A 57 -13.21 -20.66 0.51
N HIS A 58 -13.26 -20.33 1.79
CA HIS A 58 -13.81 -21.21 2.82
C HIS A 58 -15.31 -21.47 2.60
N GLU A 59 -16.10 -20.44 2.32
CA GLU A 59 -17.52 -20.56 1.98
C GLU A 59 -17.76 -21.40 0.73
N ALA A 60 -16.88 -21.28 -0.26
CA ALA A 60 -16.93 -22.08 -1.50
C ALA A 60 -16.37 -23.51 -1.35
N GLY A 61 -15.93 -23.90 -0.16
CA GLY A 61 -15.32 -25.23 0.09
C GLY A 61 -13.98 -25.45 -0.61
N VAL A 62 -13.28 -24.37 -0.98
CA VAL A 62 -11.98 -24.43 -1.63
C VAL A 62 -10.86 -24.51 -0.59
N ALA A 63 -10.14 -25.62 -0.56
CA ALA A 63 -8.99 -25.78 0.31
C ALA A 63 -7.71 -25.21 -0.34
N VAL A 64 -6.97 -24.39 0.43
CA VAL A 64 -5.65 -23.92 0.03
C VAL A 64 -4.64 -25.04 0.24
N ASN A 65 -3.91 -25.40 -0.80
CA ASN A 65 -2.78 -26.32 -0.66
C ASN A 65 -1.50 -25.53 -0.36
N PRO A 66 -0.98 -25.54 0.88
CA PRO A 66 0.21 -24.78 1.25
C PRO A 66 1.50 -25.32 0.61
N ASN A 67 1.47 -26.50 0.01
CA ASN A 67 2.62 -27.16 -0.59
C ASN A 67 2.73 -26.97 -2.12
N VAL A 68 1.86 -26.15 -2.70
CA VAL A 68 2.04 -25.79 -4.12
C VAL A 68 3.34 -25.00 -4.24
N PRO A 69 4.29 -25.44 -5.08
CA PRO A 69 5.52 -24.69 -5.30
C PRO A 69 5.15 -23.28 -5.77
N ALA A 70 5.77 -22.29 -5.17
CA ALA A 70 5.66 -20.94 -5.70
C ALA A 70 6.23 -20.94 -7.13
N ASP A 71 5.54 -20.27 -8.04
CA ASP A 71 6.07 -19.95 -9.37
C ASP A 71 7.47 -19.33 -9.27
N GLU A 72 8.13 -19.19 -10.42
CA GLU A 72 9.48 -18.60 -10.47
C GLU A 72 9.61 -17.33 -9.60
N PRO A 73 10.73 -17.16 -8.89
CA PRO A 73 10.97 -15.97 -8.08
C PRO A 73 10.91 -14.72 -8.94
N LEU A 74 10.09 -13.74 -8.51
CA LEU A 74 9.96 -12.45 -9.17
C LEU A 74 10.34 -11.33 -8.19
N LEU A 75 11.19 -10.40 -8.60
CA LEU A 75 11.56 -9.25 -7.77
C LEU A 75 10.35 -8.40 -7.37
N SER A 76 9.32 -8.32 -8.22
CA SER A 76 8.07 -7.64 -7.93
C SER A 76 7.31 -8.18 -6.70
N ARG A 77 7.57 -9.42 -6.29
CA ARG A 77 7.03 -9.94 -5.01
C ARG A 77 7.52 -9.16 -3.79
N GLY A 78 8.67 -8.47 -3.92
CA GLY A 78 9.22 -7.59 -2.91
C GLY A 78 8.50 -6.26 -2.74
N TYR A 79 7.57 -5.87 -3.61
CA TYR A 79 6.89 -4.56 -3.56
C TYR A 79 6.11 -4.31 -2.26
N THR A 80 5.79 -5.36 -1.53
CA THR A 80 5.02 -5.28 -0.28
C THR A 80 5.83 -4.90 0.95
N ILE A 81 7.16 -4.80 0.82
CA ILE A 81 8.06 -4.38 1.89
C ILE A 81 8.79 -3.09 1.53
N THR A 82 9.24 -2.36 2.53
CA THR A 82 10.02 -1.12 2.36
C THR A 82 11.30 -1.38 1.57
N ASN A 83 11.62 -0.51 0.64
CA ASN A 83 12.70 -0.65 -0.34
C ASN A 83 12.49 -1.74 -1.40
N GLY A 84 11.31 -2.31 -1.48
CA GLY A 84 11.02 -3.41 -2.40
C GLY A 84 10.85 -2.96 -3.84
N VAL A 85 10.29 -1.78 -4.06
CA VAL A 85 10.14 -1.19 -5.39
C VAL A 85 11.52 -0.81 -5.95
N LEU A 86 12.33 -0.08 -5.17
CA LEU A 86 13.69 0.29 -5.58
C LEU A 86 14.57 -0.93 -5.91
N HIS A 87 14.42 -1.99 -5.12
CA HIS A 87 15.18 -3.24 -5.35
C HIS A 87 14.85 -3.93 -6.67
N SER A 88 13.69 -3.67 -7.23
CA SER A 88 13.23 -4.24 -8.50
C SER A 88 13.50 -3.35 -9.72
N MET A 89 14.01 -2.14 -9.50
CA MET A 89 14.26 -1.16 -10.57
C MET A 89 15.70 -1.24 -11.07
N SER A 90 15.90 -0.87 -12.33
CA SER A 90 17.22 -0.52 -12.83
C SER A 90 17.51 0.92 -12.41
N LEU A 91 18.56 1.10 -11.59
CA LEU A 91 18.93 2.40 -11.04
C LEU A 91 19.97 3.07 -11.93
N ASP A 92 19.78 4.35 -12.21
CA ASP A 92 20.79 5.16 -12.89
C ASP A 92 21.73 5.86 -11.87
N SER A 93 22.93 6.26 -12.28
CA SER A 93 23.93 6.89 -11.41
C SER A 93 23.71 8.38 -11.21
N GLY A 94 22.64 8.95 -11.77
CA GLY A 94 22.46 10.39 -11.83
C GLY A 94 21.59 10.99 -10.74
N ARG A 95 21.06 10.18 -9.80
CA ARG A 95 20.16 10.63 -8.74
C ARG A 95 20.28 9.81 -7.47
N ASP A 96 19.78 10.36 -6.38
CA ASP A 96 19.69 9.65 -5.11
C ASP A 96 18.42 8.78 -5.08
N TYR A 97 18.55 7.58 -4.51
CA TYR A 97 17.44 6.64 -4.33
C TYR A 97 17.19 6.44 -2.84
N LEU A 98 16.04 6.91 -2.40
CA LEU A 98 15.67 6.96 -0.99
C LEU A 98 14.38 6.18 -0.77
N PHE A 99 14.21 5.70 0.45
CA PHE A 99 12.97 5.02 0.84
C PHE A 99 12.63 5.30 2.29
N LEU A 100 11.34 5.35 2.56
CA LEU A 100 10.82 5.49 3.93
C LEU A 100 9.41 4.91 4.03
N ASP A 101 9.02 4.62 5.25
CA ASP A 101 7.66 4.23 5.59
C ASP A 101 7.16 4.93 6.86
N GLY A 102 5.85 4.97 7.03
CA GLY A 102 5.19 5.72 8.09
C GLY A 102 4.59 7.03 7.59
N LEU A 103 3.41 7.36 8.11
CA LEU A 103 2.63 8.50 7.61
C LEU A 103 3.31 9.84 7.92
N ASP A 104 3.78 10.01 9.15
CA ASP A 104 4.36 11.29 9.60
C ASP A 104 5.65 11.61 8.86
N ASP A 105 6.55 10.64 8.74
CA ASP A 105 7.80 10.78 7.99
C ASP A 105 7.54 11.02 6.50
N SER A 106 6.51 10.37 5.93
CA SER A 106 6.06 10.59 4.56
C SER A 106 5.60 12.03 4.34
N ILE A 107 4.79 12.58 5.26
CA ILE A 107 4.31 13.97 5.22
C ILE A 107 5.48 14.95 5.32
N GLN A 108 6.40 14.73 6.25
CA GLN A 108 7.58 15.59 6.42
C GLN A 108 8.46 15.58 5.16
N THR A 109 8.72 14.40 4.62
CA THR A 109 9.51 14.25 3.39
C THR A 109 8.86 14.97 2.20
N LEU A 110 7.54 14.84 2.04
CA LEU A 110 6.82 15.56 0.98
C LEU A 110 6.88 17.09 1.16
N LYS A 111 6.85 17.60 2.40
CA LYS A 111 7.08 19.02 2.67
C LYS A 111 8.48 19.45 2.25
N SER A 112 9.52 18.68 2.58
CA SER A 112 10.90 18.96 2.16
C SER A 112 11.06 18.96 0.63
N VAL A 113 10.35 18.08 -0.09
CA VAL A 113 10.30 18.11 -1.56
C VAL A 113 9.67 19.40 -2.06
N VAL A 114 8.52 19.81 -1.51
CA VAL A 114 7.81 21.04 -1.89
C VAL A 114 8.66 22.29 -1.60
N ASN A 115 9.37 22.30 -0.50
CA ASN A 115 10.29 23.39 -0.12
C ASN A 115 11.59 23.40 -0.96
N GLY A 116 11.82 22.37 -1.79
CA GLY A 116 13.02 22.27 -2.62
C GLY A 116 14.29 21.86 -1.87
N GLU A 117 14.16 21.35 -0.66
CA GLU A 117 15.26 20.82 0.18
C GLU A 117 15.75 19.47 -0.36
N LEU A 118 14.83 18.65 -0.88
CA LEU A 118 15.13 17.40 -1.55
C LEU A 118 14.95 17.57 -3.06
N ARG A 119 16.03 17.37 -3.82
CA ARG A 119 16.05 17.50 -5.28
C ARG A 119 16.82 16.34 -5.89
N ASN A 120 16.59 16.10 -7.17
CA ASN A 120 17.28 15.08 -7.95
C ASN A 120 17.28 13.68 -7.28
N CYS A 121 16.17 13.32 -6.64
CA CYS A 121 16.01 12.04 -5.97
C CYS A 121 14.77 11.30 -6.46
N PHE A 122 14.81 10.00 -6.38
CA PHE A 122 13.64 9.11 -6.46
C PHE A 122 13.36 8.60 -5.05
N ILE A 123 12.12 8.76 -4.60
CA ILE A 123 11.75 8.41 -3.21
C ILE A 123 10.61 7.38 -3.24
N GLU A 124 10.88 6.19 -2.73
CA GLU A 124 9.86 5.20 -2.43
C GLU A 124 9.22 5.56 -1.08
N ILE A 125 7.92 5.85 -1.10
CA ILE A 125 7.18 6.28 0.10
C ILE A 125 6.02 5.32 0.36
N ALA A 126 5.90 4.85 1.60
CA ALA A 126 4.77 4.08 2.07
C ALA A 126 4.14 4.72 3.32
N ALA A 127 2.82 4.92 3.31
CA ALA A 127 2.13 5.48 4.47
C ALA A 127 2.07 4.51 5.66
N CYS A 128 2.02 3.18 5.39
CA CYS A 128 1.99 2.18 6.44
C CYS A 128 3.40 1.88 6.94
N HIS A 129 3.61 1.89 8.26
CA HIS A 129 4.86 1.43 8.86
C HIS A 129 5.11 -0.05 8.52
N GLY A 130 6.28 -0.33 7.93
CA GLY A 130 6.62 -1.65 7.38
C GLY A 130 6.04 -1.92 6.00
N ASN A 131 5.54 -0.89 5.30
CA ASN A 131 4.89 -0.98 4.00
C ASN A 131 3.62 -1.87 4.04
N CYS A 132 3.25 -2.54 2.96
CA CYS A 132 2.00 -3.31 2.86
C CYS A 132 1.90 -4.45 3.88
N VAL A 133 3.01 -5.13 4.19
CA VAL A 133 3.03 -6.19 5.22
C VAL A 133 2.83 -5.66 6.64
N GLY A 134 3.02 -4.36 6.86
CA GLY A 134 2.70 -3.66 8.10
C GLY A 134 1.32 -3.00 8.10
N GLY A 135 0.56 -3.09 7.00
CA GLY A 135 -0.75 -2.48 6.84
C GLY A 135 -1.82 -3.08 7.73
N LEU A 136 -2.88 -2.28 7.97
CA LEU A 136 -3.95 -2.64 8.92
C LEU A 136 -4.65 -3.95 8.58
N ALA A 137 -4.97 -4.20 7.31
CA ALA A 137 -5.63 -5.43 6.89
C ALA A 137 -4.76 -6.68 7.02
N PHE A 138 -3.43 -6.52 7.13
CA PHE A 138 -2.49 -7.62 7.29
C PHE A 138 -2.13 -7.88 8.76
N ARG A 139 -2.04 -6.82 9.58
CA ARG A 139 -1.65 -6.90 11.00
C ARG A 139 -2.57 -7.77 11.86
N GLN A 140 -3.83 -7.88 11.51
CA GLN A 140 -4.80 -8.65 12.31
C GLN A 140 -4.43 -10.13 12.43
N LYS A 141 -3.69 -10.69 11.49
CA LYS A 141 -3.28 -12.09 11.45
C LYS A 141 -1.79 -12.33 11.77
N HIS A 142 -0.95 -11.31 11.66
CA HIS A 142 0.51 -11.46 11.77
C HIS A 142 1.08 -10.47 12.79
N THR A 143 1.62 -11.01 13.85
CA THR A 143 2.11 -10.25 15.01
C THR A 143 3.54 -9.75 14.86
N ASN A 144 4.34 -10.30 13.93
CA ASN A 144 5.75 -9.96 13.78
C ASN A 144 6.08 -9.45 12.39
N LEU A 145 6.34 -8.13 12.31
CA LEU A 145 6.68 -7.46 11.06
C LEU A 145 7.99 -7.98 10.43
N LEU A 146 9.00 -8.28 11.24
CA LEU A 146 10.29 -8.79 10.73
C LEU A 146 10.13 -10.18 10.13
N GLU A 147 9.32 -11.03 10.75
CA GLU A 147 9.03 -12.37 10.22
C GLU A 147 8.26 -12.27 8.90
N SER A 148 7.27 -11.40 8.80
CA SER A 148 6.53 -11.15 7.57
C SER A 148 7.46 -10.65 6.46
N ARG A 149 8.32 -9.67 6.77
CA ARG A 149 9.33 -9.16 5.84
C ARG A 149 10.29 -10.25 5.38
N ARG A 150 10.79 -11.09 6.30
CA ARG A 150 11.68 -12.21 5.98
C ARG A 150 11.02 -13.20 5.02
N ARG A 151 9.75 -13.52 5.23
CA ARG A 151 8.98 -14.41 4.34
C ARG A 151 8.86 -13.83 2.93
N VAL A 152 8.56 -12.54 2.81
CA VAL A 152 8.50 -11.84 1.52
C VAL A 152 9.85 -11.88 0.82
N ILE A 153 10.95 -11.52 1.51
CA ILE A 153 12.30 -11.57 0.94
C ILE A 153 12.62 -12.97 0.42
N LYS A 154 12.32 -14.00 1.21
CA LYS A 154 12.53 -15.38 0.82
C LYS A 154 11.70 -15.79 -0.40
N SER A 155 10.46 -15.35 -0.49
CA SER A 155 9.55 -15.62 -1.61
C SER A 155 9.93 -14.85 -2.88
N ALA A 156 10.41 -13.62 -2.75
CA ALA A 156 10.87 -12.82 -3.89
C ALA A 156 12.16 -13.42 -4.51
N GLY A 157 13.05 -13.96 -3.65
CA GLY A 157 14.30 -14.57 -4.11
C GLY A 157 15.18 -13.58 -4.87
N GLY A 158 16.12 -14.11 -5.65
CA GLY A 158 16.96 -13.37 -6.61
C GLY A 158 16.37 -13.38 -8.02
N GLY A 159 15.06 -13.24 -8.14
CA GLY A 159 14.35 -13.35 -9.41
C GLY A 159 14.77 -12.29 -10.43
N LYS A 160 14.36 -12.50 -11.67
CA LYS A 160 14.62 -11.55 -12.76
C LYS A 160 13.62 -10.41 -12.76
N ASN A 161 14.05 -9.23 -13.18
CA ASN A 161 13.14 -8.19 -13.63
C ASN A 161 12.47 -8.65 -14.92
N PHE A 162 11.21 -8.28 -15.11
CA PHE A 162 10.57 -8.44 -16.39
C PHE A 162 10.35 -7.06 -17.02
N ASP A 163 10.63 -6.97 -18.32
CA ASP A 163 10.37 -5.76 -19.07
C ASP A 163 8.90 -5.74 -19.50
N ILE A 164 8.22 -4.66 -19.16
CA ILE A 164 6.89 -4.39 -19.71
C ILE A 164 7.10 -3.80 -21.10
N GLN A 165 6.82 -4.61 -22.11
CA GLN A 165 7.04 -4.23 -23.52
C GLN A 165 5.88 -3.39 -24.10
N GLU A 166 4.73 -3.36 -23.43
CA GLU A 166 3.58 -2.58 -23.86
C GLU A 166 3.53 -1.23 -23.13
N PRO A 167 3.60 -0.11 -23.85
CA PRO A 167 3.50 1.21 -23.25
C PRO A 167 2.09 1.44 -22.70
N VAL A 168 2.03 1.94 -21.47
CA VAL A 168 0.81 2.42 -20.81
C VAL A 168 0.93 3.92 -20.61
N ASP A 169 -0.10 4.67 -20.93
CA ASP A 169 -0.16 6.09 -20.55
C ASP A 169 -0.34 6.16 -19.04
N MET A 170 0.72 6.52 -18.34
CA MET A 170 0.79 6.57 -16.88
C MET A 170 0.19 7.85 -16.29
N ARG A 171 -0.25 8.81 -17.12
CA ARG A 171 -0.78 10.09 -16.63
C ARG A 171 -2.11 9.90 -15.93
N ARG A 172 -2.27 10.56 -14.78
CA ARG A 172 -3.50 10.60 -14.01
C ARG A 172 -3.77 12.02 -13.52
N VAL A 173 -5.01 12.47 -13.65
CA VAL A 173 -5.46 13.72 -13.05
C VAL A 173 -5.99 13.43 -11.66
N LEU A 174 -5.41 14.11 -10.66
CA LEU A 174 -5.90 14.08 -9.28
C LEU A 174 -6.74 15.33 -9.05
N VAL A 175 -8.01 15.13 -8.75
CA VAL A 175 -8.90 16.22 -8.32
C VAL A 175 -8.78 16.35 -6.81
N ASP A 176 -8.44 17.57 -6.34
CA ASP A 176 -8.44 17.88 -4.91
C ASP A 176 -9.88 17.83 -4.36
N LYS A 177 -10.20 16.74 -3.69
CA LYS A 177 -11.44 16.60 -2.95
C LYS A 177 -11.18 17.04 -1.51
N LYS A 178 -11.12 18.35 -1.28
CA LYS A 178 -11.07 18.88 0.08
C LYS A 178 -12.31 18.40 0.84
N HIS A 179 -12.10 17.48 1.76
CA HIS A 179 -13.05 17.26 2.83
C HIS A 179 -12.63 18.20 3.97
N PRO A 180 -13.40 19.25 4.24
CA PRO A 180 -13.17 20.03 5.45
C PRO A 180 -13.36 19.07 6.62
N THR A 181 -12.29 18.63 7.20
CA THR A 181 -12.28 18.00 8.51
C THR A 181 -12.33 19.14 9.51
N ASP A 182 -13.54 19.59 9.83
CA ASP A 182 -13.75 20.40 11.02
C ASP A 182 -13.43 19.48 12.20
N LEU A 183 -12.22 19.58 12.69
CA LEU A 183 -11.84 18.90 13.92
C LEU A 183 -12.78 19.38 15.02
N PRO A 184 -13.37 18.46 15.82
CA PRO A 184 -14.18 18.87 16.95
C PRO A 184 -13.38 19.81 17.86
N PRO A 185 -14.04 20.79 18.49
CA PRO A 185 -13.38 21.65 19.47
C PRO A 185 -12.67 20.79 20.53
N GLU A 186 -11.54 21.27 21.02
CA GLU A 186 -10.71 20.57 22.02
C GLU A 186 -11.53 20.16 23.27
N SER A 187 -12.50 20.98 23.65
CA SER A 187 -13.43 20.68 24.75
C SER A 187 -14.27 19.41 24.51
N VAL A 188 -14.65 19.14 23.27
CA VAL A 188 -15.38 17.93 22.87
C VAL A 188 -14.45 16.73 22.89
N ILE A 189 -13.24 16.88 22.35
CA ILE A 189 -12.21 15.82 22.35
C ILE A 189 -11.90 15.42 23.79
N ASN A 190 -11.59 16.39 24.66
CA ASN A 190 -11.31 16.17 26.07
C ASN A 190 -12.51 15.55 26.81
N GLY A 191 -13.73 15.91 26.43
CA GLY A 191 -14.94 15.29 26.97
C GLY A 191 -15.07 13.81 26.63
N ILE A 192 -14.69 13.44 25.41
CA ILE A 192 -14.68 12.03 24.95
C ILE A 192 -13.55 11.27 25.65
N LEU A 193 -12.33 11.82 25.72
CA LEU A 193 -11.18 11.21 26.38
C LEU A 193 -11.50 10.88 27.85
N ARG A 194 -12.12 11.84 28.57
CA ARG A 194 -12.56 11.62 29.97
C ARG A 194 -13.58 10.48 30.10
N LYS A 195 -14.53 10.36 29.17
CA LYS A 195 -15.49 9.24 29.14
C LYS A 195 -14.80 7.90 28.90
N MET A 196 -13.66 7.90 28.21
CA MET A 196 -12.81 6.74 27.99
C MET A 196 -11.84 6.46 29.15
N GLY A 197 -11.94 7.20 30.27
CA GLY A 197 -11.06 7.06 31.43
C GLY A 197 -9.67 7.71 31.24
N LYS A 198 -9.52 8.60 30.28
CA LYS A 198 -8.27 9.32 30.00
C LYS A 198 -8.39 10.74 30.51
N PHE A 199 -7.68 11.05 31.58
CA PHE A 199 -7.78 12.34 32.28
C PHE A 199 -6.55 13.21 32.07
N SER A 200 -5.45 12.63 31.60
CA SER A 200 -4.19 13.31 31.36
C SER A 200 -3.47 12.70 30.15
N PRO A 201 -2.50 13.39 29.53
CA PRO A 201 -1.66 12.83 28.45
C PRO A 201 -0.91 11.55 28.85
N ALA A 202 -0.66 11.34 30.14
CA ALA A 202 -0.02 10.12 30.63
C ALA A 202 -0.92 8.88 30.52
N ASP A 203 -2.23 9.07 30.40
CA ASP A 203 -3.20 8.00 30.19
C ASP A 203 -3.34 7.62 28.70
N GLU A 204 -2.69 8.38 27.81
CA GLU A 204 -2.67 8.18 26.37
C GLU A 204 -1.43 7.39 25.99
N LEU A 205 -1.61 6.10 25.72
CA LEU A 205 -0.47 5.21 25.42
C LEU A 205 0.22 5.49 24.09
N ASN A 206 -0.37 6.30 23.24
CA ASN A 206 0.14 6.65 21.90
C ASN A 206 0.70 5.42 21.11
N CYS A 207 0.12 4.25 21.37
CA CYS A 207 0.61 2.99 20.79
C CYS A 207 0.15 2.77 19.34
N GLY A 208 -0.69 3.66 18.80
CA GLY A 208 -1.25 3.54 17.45
C GLY A 208 -2.16 2.33 17.22
N LEU A 209 -2.47 1.56 18.26
CA LEU A 209 -3.27 0.32 18.14
C LEU A 209 -4.73 0.61 17.74
N CYS A 210 -5.22 1.80 18.06
CA CYS A 210 -6.56 2.27 17.69
C CYS A 210 -6.60 2.98 16.33
N GLY A 211 -5.45 3.14 15.66
CA GLY A 211 -5.36 3.83 14.37
C GLY A 211 -5.28 5.35 14.44
N TYR A 212 -5.10 5.91 15.65
CA TYR A 212 -4.92 7.35 15.90
C TYR A 212 -3.55 7.61 16.52
#